data_56e98068cc81c2a4cdcc010e8778d201
#
_entry.id   56e98068cc81c2a4cdcc010e8778d201
#
_cell.length_a   1.000
_cell.length_b   1.000
_cell.length_c   1.000
_cell.angle_alpha   90.00
_cell.angle_beta   90.00
_cell.angle_gamma   90.00
#
_symmetry.space_group_name_H-M   'P 1'
#
loop_
_entity.id
_entity.type
_entity.pdbx_description
1 polymer ?
#
loop_
_entity_poly.entity_id
_entity_poly.type
_entity_poly.pdbx_seq_one_letter_code
_entity_poly.pdbx_strand_id
1 'polypeptide(L)'
;MRIGEVCGLTWQDINLDEQYLTVRRSMRYNGTRHKHEVGTTKRSKVRTVDFCDTLADILRKVKTEQHKNRFLYGELYHLNYCKTVKEKGRTYYEVYSLQRTQETPENDRELSFVCLKEDGAFVSASAVGQICRKAKAEVEGLEDFHFHTLRHTYTSNLLSGGAKPKDVQELLGHAESVPQ
;
A
#
# COMPACT_ATOMS: atom_id res chain seq x y z
N MET A 1 -9.08 -0.93 2.05
CA MET A 1 -7.99 0.06 2.20
C MET A 1 -8.07 1.12 1.10
N ARG A 2 -7.45 2.30 1.29
CA ARG A 2 -7.26 3.30 0.23
C ARG A 2 -6.01 2.94 -0.60
N ILE A 3 -5.94 3.39 -1.86
CA ILE A 3 -4.81 3.08 -2.75
C ILE A 3 -3.44 3.44 -2.14
N GLY A 4 -3.33 4.62 -1.53
CA GLY A 4 -2.09 5.04 -0.86
C GLY A 4 -1.73 4.19 0.36
N GLU A 5 -2.73 3.65 1.07
CA GLU A 5 -2.52 2.72 2.20
C GLU A 5 -1.97 1.38 1.70
N VAL A 6 -2.47 0.89 0.56
CA VAL A 6 -1.97 -0.35 -0.08
C VAL A 6 -0.52 -0.16 -0.55
N CYS A 7 -0.24 0.95 -1.26
CA CYS A 7 1.13 1.25 -1.71
C CYS A 7 2.11 1.49 -0.55
N GLY A 8 1.62 1.95 0.61
CA GLY A 8 2.44 2.19 1.81
C GLY A 8 2.57 0.98 2.75
N LEU A 9 1.91 -0.15 2.44
CA LEU A 9 1.96 -1.35 3.28
C LEU A 9 3.33 -2.02 3.18
N THR A 10 3.89 -2.40 4.33
CA THR A 10 5.16 -3.14 4.43
C THR A 10 4.96 -4.50 5.07
N TRP A 11 5.88 -5.43 4.84
CA TRP A 11 5.82 -6.76 5.45
C TRP A 11 5.84 -6.73 6.98
N GLN A 12 6.40 -5.70 7.60
CA GLN A 12 6.38 -5.50 9.05
C GLN A 12 4.97 -5.16 9.59
N ASP A 13 4.05 -4.78 8.72
CA ASP A 13 2.67 -4.47 9.08
C ASP A 13 1.75 -5.69 8.96
N ILE A 14 2.25 -6.86 8.52
CA ILE A 14 1.46 -8.06 8.26
C ILE A 14 1.87 -9.19 9.19
N ASN A 15 0.90 -9.75 9.90
CA ASN A 15 1.02 -11.01 10.60
C ASN A 15 0.30 -12.09 9.77
N LEU A 16 1.06 -12.97 9.11
CA LEU A 16 0.51 -14.03 8.27
C LEU A 16 -0.04 -15.23 9.07
N ASP A 17 0.42 -15.41 10.30
CA ASP A 17 0.01 -16.54 11.15
C ASP A 17 -1.30 -16.22 11.86
N GLU A 18 -1.44 -15.01 12.38
CA GLU A 18 -2.68 -14.52 13.01
C GLU A 18 -3.62 -13.81 12.01
N GLN A 19 -3.24 -13.73 10.75
CA GLN A 19 -4.02 -13.22 9.62
C GLN A 19 -4.59 -11.81 9.82
N TYR A 20 -3.75 -10.88 10.28
CA TYR A 20 -4.10 -9.47 10.34
C TYR A 20 -3.03 -8.57 9.72
N LEU A 21 -3.43 -7.38 9.33
CA LEU A 21 -2.54 -6.31 8.89
C LEU A 21 -2.84 -5.00 9.60
N THR A 22 -1.80 -4.21 9.83
CA THR A 22 -1.92 -2.90 10.49
C THR A 22 -1.74 -1.78 9.47
N VAL A 23 -2.79 -1.00 9.25
CA VAL A 23 -2.76 0.16 8.36
C VAL A 23 -2.31 1.38 9.15
N ARG A 24 -1.02 1.73 9.06
CA ARG A 24 -0.43 2.86 9.80
C ARG A 24 0.12 3.97 8.92
N ARG A 25 0.29 3.72 7.64
CA ARG A 25 0.88 4.70 6.71
C ARG A 25 0.16 4.74 5.37
N SER A 26 0.41 5.80 4.62
CA SER A 26 -0.10 5.98 3.27
C SER A 26 0.99 6.60 2.41
N MET A 27 1.23 6.05 1.23
CA MET A 27 2.11 6.61 0.22
C MET A 27 1.34 7.58 -0.66
N ARG A 28 1.96 8.70 -1.00
CA ARG A 28 1.41 9.71 -1.92
C ARG A 28 2.51 10.28 -2.80
N TYR A 29 2.14 10.81 -3.94
CA TYR A 29 3.01 11.67 -4.74
C TYR A 29 2.79 13.13 -4.35
N ASN A 30 3.86 13.83 -4.03
CA ASN A 30 3.85 15.27 -3.76
C ASN A 30 4.23 16.00 -5.06
N GLY A 31 3.23 16.58 -5.74
CA GLY A 31 3.43 17.24 -7.03
C GLY A 31 4.31 18.50 -6.96
N THR A 32 4.31 19.20 -5.81
CA THR A 32 5.16 20.40 -5.63
C THR A 32 6.63 20.04 -5.49
N ARG A 33 6.93 18.92 -4.83
CA ARG A 33 8.30 18.45 -4.59
C ARG A 33 8.76 17.41 -5.61
N HIS A 34 7.87 16.95 -6.47
CA HIS A 34 8.10 15.86 -7.43
C HIS A 34 8.67 14.59 -6.78
N LYS A 35 8.20 14.25 -5.57
CA LYS A 35 8.67 13.12 -4.77
C LYS A 35 7.51 12.24 -4.30
N HIS A 36 7.81 10.94 -4.15
CA HIS A 36 6.94 10.05 -3.39
C HIS A 36 7.24 10.20 -1.90
N GLU A 37 6.21 10.26 -1.11
CA GLU A 37 6.31 10.42 0.34
C GLU A 37 5.44 9.37 1.04
N VAL A 38 5.91 8.87 2.17
CA VAL A 38 5.07 8.13 3.12
C VAL A 38 4.71 9.05 4.27
N GLY A 39 3.47 8.96 4.71
CA GLY A 39 2.96 9.71 5.84
C GLY A 39 1.96 8.89 6.63
N THR A 40 1.38 9.49 7.66
CA THR A 40 0.28 8.88 8.40
C THR A 40 -0.94 8.69 7.51
N THR A 41 -1.81 7.78 7.89
CA THR A 41 -3.15 7.65 7.27
C THR A 41 -3.95 8.94 7.43
N LYS A 42 -4.98 9.11 6.62
CA LYS A 42 -5.90 10.25 6.76
C LYS A 42 -6.41 10.31 8.22
N ARG A 43 -6.15 11.43 8.92
CA ARG A 43 -6.44 11.65 10.34
C ARG A 43 -5.57 10.85 11.32
N SER A 44 -4.40 10.37 10.90
CA SER A 44 -3.43 9.64 11.72
C SER A 44 -3.98 8.41 12.46
N LYS A 45 -5.13 7.87 12.02
CA LYS A 45 -5.72 6.67 12.62
C LYS A 45 -4.96 5.43 12.16
N VAL A 46 -4.36 4.73 13.11
CA VAL A 46 -3.85 3.36 12.92
C VAL A 46 -5.01 2.40 13.16
N ARG A 47 -5.14 1.39 12.33
CA ARG A 47 -6.15 0.33 12.51
C ARG A 47 -5.61 -1.02 12.09
N THR A 48 -6.08 -2.05 12.74
CA THR A 48 -5.85 -3.45 12.36
C THR A 48 -7.04 -3.95 11.56
N VAL A 49 -6.76 -4.77 10.57
CA VAL A 49 -7.78 -5.39 9.70
C VAL A 49 -7.42 -6.86 9.55
N ASP A 50 -8.34 -7.72 9.95
CA ASP A 50 -8.21 -9.16 9.75
C ASP A 50 -8.43 -9.52 8.29
N PHE A 51 -7.84 -10.63 7.84
CA PHE A 51 -8.00 -11.11 6.48
C PHE A 51 -8.17 -12.64 6.45
N CYS A 52 -8.80 -13.12 5.38
CA CYS A 52 -9.11 -14.54 5.19
C CYS A 52 -7.91 -15.34 4.65
N ASP A 53 -8.03 -16.68 4.71
CA ASP A 53 -7.03 -17.63 4.21
C ASP A 53 -6.63 -17.36 2.76
N THR A 54 -7.59 -17.03 1.90
CA THR A 54 -7.32 -16.71 0.49
C THR A 54 -6.31 -15.56 0.35
N LEU A 55 -6.46 -14.48 1.14
CA LEU A 55 -5.51 -13.38 1.11
C LEU A 55 -4.18 -13.78 1.75
N ALA A 56 -4.18 -14.60 2.81
CA ALA A 56 -2.97 -15.14 3.41
C ALA A 56 -2.14 -15.91 2.38
N ASP A 57 -2.77 -16.78 1.61
CA ASP A 57 -2.10 -17.58 0.56
C ASP A 57 -1.56 -16.71 -0.58
N ILE A 58 -2.31 -15.69 -0.99
CA ILE A 58 -1.83 -14.71 -1.97
C ILE A 58 -0.59 -13.98 -1.44
N LEU A 59 -0.62 -13.52 -0.19
CA LEU A 59 0.50 -12.81 0.41
C LEU A 59 1.75 -13.69 0.56
N ARG A 60 1.59 -14.97 0.93
CA ARG A 60 2.70 -15.94 0.95
C ARG A 60 3.32 -16.14 -0.42
N LYS A 61 2.48 -16.27 -1.46
CA LYS A 61 2.95 -16.36 -2.87
C LYS A 61 3.70 -15.10 -3.29
N VAL A 62 3.15 -13.92 -3.01
CA VAL A 62 3.80 -12.63 -3.31
C VAL A 62 5.16 -12.53 -2.63
N LYS A 63 5.26 -12.89 -1.34
CA LYS A 63 6.52 -12.88 -0.59
C LYS A 63 7.57 -13.82 -1.22
N THR A 64 7.14 -15.01 -1.60
CA THR A 64 7.98 -15.99 -2.29
C THR A 64 8.46 -15.47 -3.64
N GLU A 65 7.58 -14.84 -4.42
CA GLU A 65 7.91 -14.28 -5.73
C GLU A 65 8.88 -13.10 -5.60
N GLN A 66 8.71 -12.23 -4.62
CA GLN A 66 9.67 -11.16 -4.34
C GLN A 66 11.06 -11.71 -4.01
N HIS A 67 11.15 -12.82 -3.26
CA HIS A 67 12.43 -13.47 -2.98
C HIS A 67 13.07 -14.06 -4.25
N LYS A 68 12.29 -14.71 -5.11
CA LYS A 68 12.77 -15.22 -6.40
C LYS A 68 13.26 -14.07 -7.29
N ASN A 69 12.48 -13.01 -7.41
CA ASN A 69 12.84 -11.85 -8.21
C ASN A 69 14.12 -11.17 -7.70
N ARG A 70 14.25 -11.04 -6.38
CA ARG A 70 15.47 -10.51 -5.77
C ARG A 70 16.70 -11.33 -6.15
N PHE A 71 16.56 -12.65 -6.25
CA PHE A 71 17.63 -13.54 -6.68
C PHE A 71 17.89 -13.43 -8.18
N LEU A 72 16.82 -13.41 -9.00
CA LEU A 72 16.89 -13.33 -10.45
C LEU A 72 17.55 -12.03 -10.94
N TYR A 73 17.11 -10.89 -10.39
CA TYR A 73 17.66 -9.58 -10.75
C TYR A 73 19.03 -9.29 -10.13
N GLY A 74 19.42 -10.02 -9.07
CA GLY A 74 20.72 -9.91 -8.44
C GLY A 74 21.07 -8.48 -8.04
N GLU A 75 22.12 -7.93 -8.63
CA GLU A 75 22.62 -6.57 -8.38
C GLU A 75 21.71 -5.48 -8.96
N LEU A 76 20.93 -5.79 -9.97
CA LEU A 76 19.97 -4.84 -10.60
C LEU A 76 18.68 -4.71 -9.78
N TYR A 77 18.48 -5.55 -8.75
CA TYR A 77 17.33 -5.47 -7.89
C TYR A 77 17.32 -4.17 -7.07
N HIS A 78 16.15 -3.52 -6.99
CA HIS A 78 15.99 -2.30 -6.22
C HIS A 78 15.63 -2.58 -4.77
N LEU A 79 16.27 -1.85 -3.87
CA LEU A 79 15.88 -1.71 -2.48
C LEU A 79 15.22 -0.34 -2.28
N ASN A 80 14.26 -0.27 -1.39
CA ASN A 80 13.47 0.93 -1.18
C ASN A 80 13.83 1.58 0.15
N TYR A 81 14.07 2.88 0.13
CA TYR A 81 14.53 3.65 1.28
C TYR A 81 13.58 4.81 1.59
N CYS A 82 13.58 5.18 2.86
CA CYS A 82 12.83 6.32 3.37
C CYS A 82 13.80 7.34 3.98
N LYS A 83 13.90 8.49 3.34
CA LYS A 83 14.71 9.63 3.79
C LYS A 83 13.88 10.62 4.58
N THR A 84 14.37 11.04 5.74
CA THR A 84 13.76 12.12 6.52
C THR A 84 14.31 13.46 6.04
N VAL A 85 13.44 14.33 5.52
CA VAL A 85 13.78 15.67 5.03
C VAL A 85 13.07 16.71 5.86
N LYS A 86 13.82 17.65 6.42
CA LYS A 86 13.30 18.81 7.15
C LYS A 86 13.40 20.05 6.28
N GLU A 87 12.27 20.65 5.95
CA GLU A 87 12.21 21.83 5.10
C GLU A 87 11.13 22.79 5.60
N LYS A 88 11.47 24.08 5.75
CA LYS A 88 10.55 25.13 6.19
C LYS A 88 9.75 24.76 7.44
N GLY A 89 10.41 24.16 8.44
CA GLY A 89 9.79 23.73 9.70
C GLY A 89 8.87 22.51 9.61
N ARG A 90 8.81 21.84 8.45
CA ARG A 90 8.03 20.60 8.23
C ARG A 90 8.96 19.42 8.00
N THR A 91 8.53 18.25 8.45
CA THR A 91 9.23 16.99 8.22
C THR A 91 8.50 16.19 7.15
N TYR A 92 9.25 15.71 6.17
CA TYR A 92 8.78 14.85 5.07
C TYR A 92 9.55 13.53 5.12
N TYR A 93 8.90 12.47 4.69
CA TYR A 93 9.47 11.13 4.60
C TYR A 93 9.45 10.70 3.14
N GLU A 94 10.50 11.06 2.42
CA GLU A 94 10.64 10.78 0.99
C GLU A 94 10.98 9.30 0.77
N VAL A 95 10.32 8.69 -0.22
CA VAL A 95 10.56 7.31 -0.63
C VAL A 95 11.22 7.28 -1.99
N TYR A 96 12.25 6.47 -2.11
CA TYR A 96 12.96 6.24 -3.36
C TYR A 96 13.51 4.81 -3.43
N SER A 97 13.91 4.37 -4.64
CA SER A 97 14.48 3.05 -4.87
C SER A 97 15.91 3.20 -5.40
N LEU A 98 16.82 2.36 -4.92
CA LEU A 98 18.20 2.26 -5.39
C LEU A 98 18.49 0.83 -5.82
N GLN A 99 19.26 0.64 -6.89
CA GLN A 99 19.81 -0.67 -7.23
C GLN A 99 20.87 -1.09 -6.20
N ARG A 100 21.02 -2.37 -5.98
CA ARG A 100 21.97 -2.91 -4.99
C ARG A 100 23.43 -2.57 -5.30
N THR A 101 23.76 -2.23 -6.54
CA THR A 101 25.08 -1.72 -6.95
C THR A 101 25.37 -0.31 -6.48
N GLN A 102 24.35 0.44 -6.09
CA GLN A 102 24.51 1.82 -5.63
C GLN A 102 24.84 1.86 -4.14
N GLU A 103 25.56 2.89 -3.72
CA GLU A 103 25.90 3.07 -2.31
C GLU A 103 24.64 3.14 -1.44
N THR A 104 24.64 2.31 -0.41
CA THR A 104 23.54 2.29 0.56
C THR A 104 23.62 3.54 1.43
N PRO A 105 22.53 4.30 1.55
CA PRO A 105 22.51 5.50 2.37
C PRO A 105 22.64 5.15 3.86
N GLU A 106 23.60 5.73 4.55
CA GLU A 106 23.92 5.41 5.95
C GLU A 106 22.79 5.73 6.93
N ASN A 107 22.00 6.77 6.65
CA ASN A 107 20.99 7.31 7.59
C ASN A 107 19.54 7.10 7.13
N ASP A 108 19.30 6.44 6.00
CA ASP A 108 17.96 6.26 5.49
C ASP A 108 17.44 4.85 5.84
N ARG A 109 16.18 4.77 6.22
CA ARG A 109 15.58 3.52 6.64
C ARG A 109 15.10 2.70 5.44
N GLU A 110 15.55 1.44 5.33
CA GLU A 110 15.00 0.50 4.35
C GLU A 110 13.53 0.19 4.67
N LEU A 111 12.71 0.13 3.62
CA LEU A 111 11.28 -0.22 3.67
C LEU A 111 11.00 -1.43 2.79
N SER A 112 10.56 -2.52 3.40
CA SER A 112 10.17 -3.76 2.71
C SER A 112 8.69 -3.69 2.34
N PHE A 113 8.35 -3.05 1.23
CA PHE A 113 6.96 -2.94 0.77
C PHE A 113 6.38 -4.28 0.31
N VAL A 114 5.06 -4.43 0.49
CA VAL A 114 4.30 -5.58 -0.02
C VAL A 114 4.04 -5.46 -1.52
N CYS A 115 3.79 -4.24 -2.01
CA CYS A 115 3.55 -3.97 -3.42
C CYS A 115 4.83 -3.51 -4.10
N LEU A 116 5.51 -4.41 -4.78
CA LEU A 116 6.73 -4.16 -5.56
C LEU A 116 6.51 -4.50 -7.03
N LYS A 117 7.29 -3.88 -7.89
CA LYS A 117 7.51 -4.34 -9.26
C LYS A 117 8.44 -5.55 -9.25
N GLU A 118 8.58 -6.24 -10.38
CA GLU A 118 9.46 -7.39 -10.52
C GLU A 118 10.93 -7.07 -10.17
N ASP A 119 11.38 -5.88 -10.56
CA ASP A 119 12.73 -5.37 -10.27
C ASP A 119 12.95 -4.90 -8.83
N GLY A 120 11.95 -5.03 -7.96
CA GLY A 120 12.00 -4.63 -6.55
C GLY A 120 11.64 -3.17 -6.26
N ALA A 121 11.49 -2.32 -7.27
CA ALA A 121 11.07 -0.94 -7.04
C ALA A 121 9.61 -0.87 -6.52
N PHE A 122 9.31 0.09 -5.65
CA PHE A 122 7.96 0.24 -5.10
C PHE A 122 6.91 0.58 -6.16
N VAL A 123 5.68 0.16 -5.91
CA VAL A 123 4.52 0.49 -6.75
C VAL A 123 3.85 1.75 -6.24
N SER A 124 3.69 2.74 -7.11
CA SER A 124 3.00 4.00 -6.79
C SER A 124 1.49 3.90 -7.05
N ALA A 125 0.72 4.83 -6.47
CA ALA A 125 -0.72 4.93 -6.73
C ALA A 125 -1.04 5.18 -8.22
N SER A 126 -0.18 5.90 -8.93
CA SER A 126 -0.34 6.11 -10.38
C SER A 126 -0.15 4.83 -11.18
N ALA A 127 0.81 3.98 -10.79
CA ALA A 127 1.02 2.67 -11.42
C ALA A 127 -0.20 1.75 -11.23
N VAL A 128 -0.75 1.68 -10.01
CA VAL A 128 -2.00 0.94 -9.76
C VAL A 128 -3.16 1.51 -10.59
N GLY A 129 -3.26 2.84 -10.70
CA GLY A 129 -4.25 3.48 -11.57
C GLY A 129 -4.10 3.13 -13.05
N GLN A 130 -2.87 2.90 -13.53
CA GLN A 130 -2.62 2.41 -14.91
C GLN A 130 -3.10 0.97 -15.08
N ILE A 131 -2.84 0.10 -14.11
CA ILE A 131 -3.32 -1.28 -14.11
C ILE A 131 -4.86 -1.31 -14.16
N CYS A 132 -5.52 -0.48 -13.34
CA CYS A 132 -6.99 -0.38 -13.38
C CYS A 132 -7.50 0.09 -14.74
N ARG A 133 -6.83 1.07 -15.37
CA ARG A 133 -7.21 1.54 -16.73
C ARG A 133 -7.03 0.45 -17.78
N LYS A 134 -5.97 -0.33 -17.68
CA LYS A 134 -5.74 -1.47 -18.59
C LYS A 134 -6.83 -2.54 -18.41
N ALA A 135 -7.12 -2.95 -17.18
CA ALA A 135 -8.18 -3.90 -16.88
C ALA A 135 -9.55 -3.42 -17.40
N LYS A 136 -9.86 -2.14 -17.21
CA LYS A 136 -11.07 -1.50 -17.73
C LYS A 136 -11.18 -1.56 -19.27
N ALA A 137 -10.08 -1.46 -19.98
CA ALA A 137 -10.05 -1.49 -21.45
C ALA A 137 -10.09 -2.91 -22.03
N GLU A 138 -9.63 -3.91 -21.29
CA GLU A 138 -9.43 -5.28 -21.78
C GLU A 138 -10.49 -6.27 -21.30
N VAL A 139 -11.24 -5.95 -20.24
CA VAL A 139 -12.19 -6.88 -19.61
C VAL A 139 -13.61 -6.32 -19.72
N GLU A 140 -14.48 -7.04 -20.43
CA GLU A 140 -15.91 -6.73 -20.55
C GLU A 140 -16.57 -6.71 -19.15
N GLY A 141 -17.44 -5.72 -18.93
CA GLY A 141 -18.12 -5.54 -17.63
C GLY A 141 -17.32 -4.75 -16.60
N LEU A 142 -16.11 -4.29 -16.94
CA LEU A 142 -15.29 -3.44 -16.07
C LEU A 142 -15.20 -1.98 -16.54
N GLU A 143 -16.16 -1.49 -17.34
CA GLU A 143 -16.14 -0.15 -17.96
C GLU A 143 -16.03 0.98 -16.92
N ASP A 144 -16.60 0.78 -15.73
CA ASP A 144 -16.54 1.74 -14.61
C ASP A 144 -15.54 1.35 -13.51
N PHE A 145 -14.69 0.35 -13.79
CA PHE A 145 -13.76 -0.15 -12.81
C PHE A 145 -12.66 0.88 -12.48
N HIS A 146 -12.46 1.11 -11.19
CA HIS A 146 -11.35 1.88 -10.66
C HIS A 146 -11.04 1.37 -9.23
N PHE A 147 -9.88 1.69 -8.68
CA PHE A 147 -9.45 1.11 -7.41
C PHE A 147 -10.46 1.31 -6.25
N HIS A 148 -11.18 2.45 -6.24
CA HIS A 148 -12.21 2.72 -5.22
C HIS A 148 -13.43 1.80 -5.35
N THR A 149 -13.74 1.28 -6.54
CA THR A 149 -14.82 0.30 -6.74
C THR A 149 -14.63 -0.93 -5.87
N LEU A 150 -13.40 -1.45 -5.78
CA LEU A 150 -13.07 -2.57 -4.89
C LEU A 150 -13.44 -2.30 -3.42
N ARG A 151 -13.21 -1.07 -2.97
CA ARG A 151 -13.56 -0.66 -1.61
C ARG A 151 -15.07 -0.55 -1.43
N HIS A 152 -15.80 -0.06 -2.42
CA HIS A 152 -17.26 -0.01 -2.41
C HIS A 152 -17.87 -1.41 -2.40
N THR A 153 -17.40 -2.31 -3.27
CA THR A 153 -17.82 -3.71 -3.30
C THR A 153 -17.59 -4.40 -1.96
N TYR A 154 -16.41 -4.24 -1.36
CA TYR A 154 -16.10 -4.78 -0.04
C TYR A 154 -17.09 -4.25 1.02
N THR A 155 -17.39 -2.95 1.01
CA THR A 155 -18.35 -2.34 1.93
C THR A 155 -19.75 -2.92 1.76
N SER A 156 -20.23 -3.00 0.52
CA SER A 156 -21.55 -3.56 0.21
C SER A 156 -21.67 -5.01 0.63
N ASN A 157 -20.65 -5.83 0.35
CA ASN A 157 -20.64 -7.23 0.75
C ASN A 157 -20.68 -7.42 2.26
N LEU A 158 -19.93 -6.61 3.03
CA LEU A 158 -19.98 -6.66 4.49
C LEU A 158 -21.38 -6.30 5.03
N LEU A 159 -21.95 -5.22 4.52
CA LEU A 159 -23.30 -4.79 4.96
C LEU A 159 -24.38 -5.82 4.58
N SER A 160 -24.30 -6.38 3.36
CA SER A 160 -25.21 -7.46 2.92
C SER A 160 -25.03 -8.74 3.73
N GLY A 161 -23.81 -9.01 4.23
CA GLY A 161 -23.49 -10.11 5.13
C GLY A 161 -23.90 -9.87 6.59
N GLY A 162 -24.58 -8.73 6.88
CA GLY A 162 -25.11 -8.44 8.22
C GLY A 162 -24.13 -7.71 9.15
N ALA A 163 -22.98 -7.26 8.66
CA ALA A 163 -22.05 -6.46 9.47
C ALA A 163 -22.68 -5.12 9.87
N LYS A 164 -22.48 -4.71 11.13
CA LYS A 164 -23.00 -3.43 11.62
C LYS A 164 -22.31 -2.26 10.90
N PRO A 165 -23.05 -1.23 10.46
CA PRO A 165 -22.48 -0.07 9.77
C PRO A 165 -21.31 0.59 10.50
N LYS A 166 -21.36 0.62 11.85
CA LYS A 166 -20.30 1.19 12.68
C LYS A 166 -18.99 0.41 12.56
N ASP A 167 -19.06 -0.92 12.63
CA ASP A 167 -17.88 -1.79 12.50
C ASP A 167 -17.25 -1.67 11.11
N VAL A 168 -18.10 -1.60 10.07
CA VAL A 168 -17.65 -1.36 8.68
C VAL A 168 -16.95 0.00 8.55
N GLN A 169 -17.47 1.05 9.20
CA GLN A 169 -16.84 2.37 9.21
C GLN A 169 -15.45 2.35 9.86
N GLU A 170 -15.30 1.65 10.97
CA GLU A 170 -14.01 1.49 11.67
C GLU A 170 -13.01 0.76 10.81
N LEU A 171 -13.36 -0.38 10.22
CA LEU A 171 -12.52 -1.15 9.27
C LEU A 171 -12.09 -0.31 8.08
N LEU A 172 -12.96 0.54 7.58
CA LEU A 172 -12.67 1.43 6.46
C LEU A 172 -11.86 2.67 6.86
N GLY A 173 -11.73 2.97 8.16
CA GLY A 173 -11.10 4.19 8.66
C GLY A 173 -11.91 5.44 8.26
N HIS A 174 -13.25 5.35 8.25
CA HIS A 174 -14.12 6.51 8.20
C HIS A 174 -14.16 7.18 9.58
N ALA A 175 -14.25 8.50 9.60
CA ALA A 175 -14.52 9.18 10.85
C ALA A 175 -15.99 9.04 11.19
N GLU A 176 -16.28 8.92 12.47
CA GLU A 176 -17.61 9.21 12.97
C GLU A 176 -18.02 10.58 12.48
N SER A 177 -19.08 10.65 11.69
CA SER A 177 -19.88 11.85 11.62
C SER A 177 -20.56 11.94 12.97
N VAL A 178 -20.07 12.81 13.85
CA VAL A 178 -20.81 13.21 15.04
C VAL A 178 -22.08 13.85 14.51
N PRO A 179 -23.28 13.32 14.80
CA PRO A 179 -24.50 14.07 14.52
C PRO A 179 -24.47 15.33 15.40
N GLN A 180 -24.59 16.49 14.77
CA GLN A 180 -24.95 17.73 15.47
C GLN A 180 -26.40 17.64 15.91
#